data_c6275d6d40f1f09790fca87b6b28277a
#
_entry.id   c6275d6d40f1f09790fca87b6b28277a
#
_cell.length_a   1.000
_cell.length_b   1.000
_cell.length_c   1.000
_cell.angle_alpha   90.00
_cell.angle_beta   90.00
_cell.angle_gamma   90.00
#
_symmetry.space_group_name_H-M   'P 1'
#
loop_
_entity.id
_entity.type
_entity.pdbx_description
1 polymer ?
#
loop_
_entity_poly.entity_id
_entity_poly.type
_entity_poly.pdbx_seq_one_letter_code
_entity_poly.pdbx_strand_id
1 'polypeptide(L)'
;MKVVFENTPVESKAKTAQSKTGGIKRIALFGSTGSIGTQALNVIGNNPDKFSVEVLTAQNNDDLLIQQALQFNPHIVIIGEEAKYQKVKEALSATDTKVFCGEKALEEVAAMDVYDLMLAAIVGFAGLKPTLKAIENGKTIALANKETLVVAGDIIMQRAIENRAPVIPVDSEHSAIFQCLVGETRNRIEKIILTASGGPFLGRKPNFLVNVKREHALQHPNWSMGAKISIDSATLMNKGLEMIEAKYLFNLRPEQIQVIIHPQSIIHSMVQFEDGSIKAQMGLPDMKLPIQYALSFPQRIHNNFPRFDFKKMNSLTFEEPDIRTFRNLALSIEALNKGGNLPCVMNAANEIAVYAFLKNRLGFLEMTDLIEKTMEHVPFIEKPTLSEYFESDGEARSFAADVIKL
;
A
#
# COMPACT_ATOMS: atom_id res chain seq x y z
N MET A 1 -10.52 -10.87 -9.46
CA MET A 1 -10.74 -12.08 -8.63
C MET A 1 -9.90 -13.28 -9.07
N LYS A 2 -9.68 -13.52 -10.36
CA LYS A 2 -8.87 -14.69 -10.83
C LYS A 2 -7.44 -14.74 -10.24
N VAL A 3 -6.71 -13.65 -10.17
CA VAL A 3 -5.31 -13.65 -9.67
C VAL A 3 -5.22 -13.89 -8.17
N VAL A 4 -6.23 -13.48 -7.42
CA VAL A 4 -6.23 -13.59 -5.95
C VAL A 4 -6.78 -14.94 -5.48
N PHE A 5 -7.70 -15.57 -6.23
CA PHE A 5 -8.43 -16.76 -5.77
C PHE A 5 -8.26 -18.02 -6.64
N GLU A 6 -7.97 -17.92 -7.96
CA GLU A 6 -7.82 -19.11 -8.83
C GLU A 6 -6.55 -19.93 -8.56
N ASN A 7 -5.57 -19.37 -7.83
CA ASN A 7 -4.38 -20.09 -7.41
C ASN A 7 -4.47 -20.71 -5.99
N THR A 8 -5.63 -20.63 -5.31
CA THR A 8 -5.87 -21.45 -4.13
C THR A 8 -6.22 -22.88 -4.59
N PRO A 9 -5.52 -23.91 -4.14
CA PRO A 9 -5.80 -25.29 -4.57
C PRO A 9 -7.15 -25.74 -4.01
N VAL A 10 -8.20 -25.67 -4.84
CA VAL A 10 -9.34 -26.55 -4.73
C VAL A 10 -9.01 -27.72 -5.62
N GLU A 11 -8.89 -28.90 -5.03
CA GLU A 11 -8.54 -30.20 -5.62
C GLU A 11 -8.81 -30.33 -7.13
N SER A 12 -7.79 -30.14 -7.94
CA SER A 12 -7.72 -30.72 -9.28
C SER A 12 -6.30 -31.21 -9.50
N LYS A 13 -6.20 -32.50 -9.89
CA LYS A 13 -4.99 -33.22 -10.21
C LYS A 13 -4.20 -32.49 -11.33
N ALA A 14 -3.41 -31.52 -11.00
CA ALA A 14 -2.34 -30.98 -11.83
C ALA A 14 -1.05 -31.01 -11.01
N LYS A 15 -0.01 -31.59 -11.57
CA LYS A 15 1.31 -31.65 -10.98
C LYS A 15 1.82 -30.22 -10.74
N THR A 16 1.47 -29.64 -9.62
CA THR A 16 2.03 -28.41 -9.07
C THR A 16 3.18 -28.79 -8.16
N ALA A 17 4.28 -28.08 -8.27
CA ALA A 17 5.33 -28.13 -7.27
C ALA A 17 4.68 -27.92 -5.90
N GLN A 18 4.51 -28.99 -5.15
CA GLN A 18 4.04 -28.97 -3.78
C GLN A 18 5.06 -28.13 -3.00
N SER A 19 4.64 -26.94 -2.53
CA SER A 19 5.29 -26.37 -1.36
C SER A 19 5.17 -27.42 -0.27
N LYS A 20 6.30 -27.98 0.14
CA LYS A 20 6.37 -28.96 1.23
C LYS A 20 5.63 -28.32 2.42
N THR A 21 4.52 -28.90 2.82
CA THR A 21 3.82 -28.60 4.07
C THR A 21 4.84 -28.65 5.20
N GLY A 22 5.20 -27.48 5.76
CA GLY A 22 6.09 -27.40 6.92
C GLY A 22 7.41 -26.63 6.71
N GLY A 23 7.69 -26.02 5.56
CA GLY A 23 8.89 -25.19 5.36
C GLY A 23 8.72 -23.75 5.87
N ILE A 24 9.83 -23.15 6.37
CA ILE A 24 9.91 -21.72 6.69
C ILE A 24 9.73 -20.92 5.40
N LYS A 25 8.78 -19.95 5.38
CA LYS A 25 8.56 -19.06 4.22
C LYS A 25 9.63 -17.97 4.20
N ARG A 26 10.34 -17.84 3.09
CA ARG A 26 11.42 -16.88 2.87
C ARG A 26 10.83 -15.55 2.41
N ILE A 27 11.13 -14.48 3.14
CA ILE A 27 10.54 -13.15 2.93
C ILE A 27 11.59 -12.16 2.44
N ALA A 28 11.27 -11.45 1.35
CA ALA A 28 11.99 -10.25 0.92
C ALA A 28 11.21 -9.01 1.36
N LEU A 29 11.84 -8.12 2.13
CA LEU A 29 11.21 -6.94 2.70
C LEU A 29 11.72 -5.68 1.99
N PHE A 30 10.96 -5.19 1.03
CA PHE A 30 11.28 -3.98 0.27
C PHE A 30 10.72 -2.76 1.01
N GLY A 31 11.61 -1.97 1.65
CA GLY A 31 11.26 -0.86 2.52
C GLY A 31 11.21 -1.23 4.01
N SER A 32 12.21 -1.97 4.50
CA SER A 32 12.25 -2.54 5.86
C SER A 32 12.28 -1.51 6.99
N THR A 33 12.83 -0.33 6.74
CA THR A 33 12.98 0.75 7.75
C THR A 33 11.75 1.66 7.84
N GLY A 34 10.77 1.48 6.95
CA GLY A 34 9.50 2.21 6.99
C GLY A 34 8.53 1.68 8.05
N SER A 35 7.39 2.38 8.21
CA SER A 35 6.35 2.01 9.20
C SER A 35 5.82 0.58 9.02
N ILE A 36 5.57 0.15 7.79
CA ILE A 36 5.12 -1.22 7.49
C ILE A 36 6.26 -2.21 7.68
N GLY A 37 7.47 -1.89 7.22
CA GLY A 37 8.63 -2.75 7.30
C GLY A 37 9.02 -3.11 8.74
N THR A 38 9.05 -2.14 9.63
CA THR A 38 9.35 -2.36 11.06
C THR A 38 8.30 -3.21 11.76
N GLN A 39 7.02 -3.01 11.43
CA GLN A 39 5.93 -3.85 11.95
C GLN A 39 5.98 -5.27 11.38
N ALA A 40 6.36 -5.42 10.11
CA ALA A 40 6.55 -6.74 9.49
C ALA A 40 7.69 -7.51 10.15
N LEU A 41 8.81 -6.86 10.42
CA LEU A 41 9.92 -7.49 11.16
C LEU A 41 9.52 -7.89 12.58
N ASN A 42 8.64 -7.12 13.24
CA ASN A 42 8.07 -7.52 14.52
C ASN A 42 7.21 -8.79 14.39
N VAL A 43 6.36 -8.88 13.36
CA VAL A 43 5.55 -10.08 13.07
C VAL A 43 6.46 -11.29 12.79
N ILE A 44 7.47 -11.14 11.94
CA ILE A 44 8.40 -12.19 11.56
C ILE A 44 9.21 -12.67 12.78
N GLY A 45 9.76 -11.74 13.57
CA GLY A 45 10.54 -12.04 14.75
C GLY A 45 9.77 -12.78 15.85
N ASN A 46 8.44 -12.61 15.91
CA ASN A 46 7.57 -13.38 16.79
C ASN A 46 7.15 -14.75 16.23
N ASN A 47 7.53 -15.09 14.99
CA ASN A 47 7.18 -16.35 14.32
C ASN A 47 8.39 -16.93 13.56
N PRO A 48 9.55 -17.16 14.23
CA PRO A 48 10.77 -17.62 13.57
C PRO A 48 10.68 -19.06 13.04
N ASP A 49 9.70 -19.82 13.52
CA ASP A 49 9.38 -21.16 13.01
C ASP A 49 8.61 -21.16 11.67
N LYS A 50 8.11 -20.00 11.25
CA LYS A 50 7.28 -19.83 10.04
C LYS A 50 7.92 -18.96 8.98
N PHE A 51 8.74 -17.99 9.38
CA PHE A 51 9.28 -16.98 8.47
C PHE A 51 10.78 -16.78 8.66
N SER A 52 11.51 -16.60 7.54
CA SER A 52 12.88 -16.09 7.50
C SER A 52 12.95 -14.82 6.67
N VAL A 53 13.88 -13.94 7.00
CA VAL A 53 14.17 -12.71 6.23
C VAL A 53 15.36 -12.97 5.34
N GLU A 54 15.16 -12.89 4.02
CA GLU A 54 16.21 -13.12 3.04
C GLU A 54 16.77 -11.83 2.44
N VAL A 55 15.91 -10.80 2.31
CA VAL A 55 16.26 -9.52 1.73
C VAL A 55 15.71 -8.39 2.59
N LEU A 56 16.54 -7.40 2.89
CA LEU A 56 16.14 -6.14 3.50
C LEU A 56 16.56 -4.97 2.61
N THR A 57 15.66 -4.00 2.44
CA THR A 57 16.00 -2.80 1.69
C THR A 57 15.60 -1.53 2.42
N ALA A 58 16.40 -0.48 2.30
CA ALA A 58 16.08 0.87 2.78
C ALA A 58 16.58 1.91 1.79
N GLN A 59 15.93 3.09 1.73
CA GLN A 59 16.40 4.18 0.87
C GLN A 59 17.60 4.90 1.50
N ASN A 60 17.44 5.40 2.72
CA ASN A 60 18.41 6.27 3.36
C ASN A 60 18.62 6.05 4.87
N ASN A 61 17.89 5.14 5.50
CA ASN A 61 18.04 4.85 6.93
C ASN A 61 19.02 3.69 7.15
N ASP A 62 20.30 3.98 6.97
CA ASP A 62 21.40 3.03 7.08
C ASP A 62 21.56 2.46 8.50
N ASP A 63 21.42 3.29 9.55
CA ASP A 63 21.58 2.84 10.93
C ASP A 63 20.54 1.77 11.31
N LEU A 64 19.27 2.01 11.00
CA LEU A 64 18.21 1.04 11.27
C LEU A 64 18.35 -0.21 10.38
N LEU A 65 18.75 -0.03 9.11
CA LEU A 65 18.98 -1.15 8.19
C LEU A 65 20.09 -2.08 8.70
N ILE A 66 21.19 -1.53 9.20
CA ILE A 66 22.30 -2.29 9.81
C ILE A 66 21.79 -3.06 11.04
N GLN A 67 21.05 -2.40 11.94
CA GLN A 67 20.48 -3.06 13.12
C GLN A 67 19.56 -4.23 12.74
N GLN A 68 18.68 -4.02 11.75
CA GLN A 68 17.78 -5.05 11.24
C GLN A 68 18.59 -6.21 10.61
N ALA A 69 19.63 -5.92 9.84
CA ALA A 69 20.47 -6.92 9.21
C ALA A 69 21.23 -7.79 10.25
N LEU A 70 21.77 -7.18 11.26
CA LEU A 70 22.45 -7.91 12.37
C LEU A 70 21.48 -8.76 13.18
N GLN A 71 20.20 -8.34 13.31
CA GLN A 71 19.19 -9.09 14.07
C GLN A 71 18.62 -10.27 13.28
N PHE A 72 18.36 -10.09 11.99
CA PHE A 72 17.63 -11.06 11.16
C PHE A 72 18.53 -11.89 10.23
N ASN A 73 19.82 -11.53 10.09
CA ASN A 73 20.81 -12.21 9.26
C ASN A 73 20.34 -12.51 7.83
N PRO A 74 19.86 -11.50 7.05
CA PRO A 74 19.41 -11.71 5.69
C PRO A 74 20.58 -12.08 4.76
N HIS A 75 20.29 -12.77 3.65
CA HIS A 75 21.31 -13.02 2.63
C HIS A 75 21.71 -11.74 1.88
N ILE A 76 20.76 -10.79 1.71
CA ILE A 76 20.96 -9.58 0.91
C ILE A 76 20.43 -8.36 1.64
N VAL A 77 21.22 -7.30 1.60
CA VAL A 77 20.83 -5.96 2.05
C VAL A 77 21.03 -4.97 0.91
N ILE A 78 20.06 -4.05 0.70
CA ILE A 78 20.19 -3.00 -0.31
C ILE A 78 19.93 -1.63 0.35
N ILE A 79 20.88 -0.70 0.17
CA ILE A 79 20.71 0.71 0.51
C ILE A 79 20.53 1.51 -0.79
N GLY A 80 19.49 2.36 -0.86
CA GLY A 80 19.22 3.16 -2.05
C GLY A 80 20.23 4.27 -2.27
N GLU A 81 20.61 4.98 -1.19
CA GLU A 81 21.52 6.12 -1.23
C GLU A 81 22.99 5.66 -1.30
N GLU A 82 23.65 5.96 -2.42
CA GLU A 82 25.02 5.51 -2.72
C GLU A 82 26.03 6.00 -1.68
N ALA A 83 25.89 7.22 -1.17
CA ALA A 83 26.74 7.78 -0.15
C ALA A 83 26.80 6.95 1.15
N LYS A 84 25.81 6.11 1.40
CA LYS A 84 25.69 5.26 2.60
C LYS A 84 26.16 3.82 2.40
N TYR A 85 26.43 3.43 1.15
CA TYR A 85 26.81 2.06 0.79
C TYR A 85 28.03 1.56 1.58
N GLN A 86 29.09 2.36 1.62
CA GLN A 86 30.34 1.94 2.26
C GLN A 86 30.16 1.69 3.76
N LYS A 87 29.40 2.55 4.46
CA LYS A 87 29.09 2.40 5.89
C LYS A 87 28.33 1.09 6.16
N VAL A 88 27.28 0.78 5.36
CA VAL A 88 26.51 -0.45 5.51
C VAL A 88 27.38 -1.67 5.24
N LYS A 89 28.20 -1.63 4.19
CA LYS A 89 29.12 -2.71 3.80
C LYS A 89 30.15 -3.02 4.88
N GLU A 90 30.77 -1.99 5.47
CA GLU A 90 31.75 -2.14 6.55
C GLU A 90 31.10 -2.70 7.82
N ALA A 91 29.93 -2.19 8.20
CA ALA A 91 29.20 -2.64 9.38
C ALA A 91 28.78 -4.12 9.31
N LEU A 92 28.51 -4.64 8.11
CA LEU A 92 28.10 -6.03 7.87
C LEU A 92 29.25 -6.94 7.39
N SER A 93 30.50 -6.45 7.36
CA SER A 93 31.66 -7.19 6.83
C SER A 93 31.99 -8.49 7.57
N ALA A 94 31.58 -8.61 8.83
CA ALA A 94 31.76 -9.82 9.65
C ALA A 94 30.60 -10.83 9.51
N THR A 95 29.62 -10.57 8.63
CA THR A 95 28.46 -11.43 8.37
C THR A 95 28.52 -12.03 6.96
N ASP A 96 27.69 -13.04 6.67
CA ASP A 96 27.54 -13.60 5.32
C ASP A 96 26.60 -12.76 4.42
N THR A 97 26.10 -11.63 4.91
CA THR A 97 25.16 -10.75 4.21
C THR A 97 25.85 -10.01 3.07
N LYS A 98 25.29 -10.12 1.86
CA LYS A 98 25.75 -9.36 0.69
C LYS A 98 25.10 -7.99 0.66
N VAL A 99 25.89 -6.93 0.51
CA VAL A 99 25.41 -5.56 0.47
C VAL A 99 25.46 -5.01 -0.95
N PHE A 100 24.35 -4.46 -1.43
CA PHE A 100 24.21 -3.81 -2.74
C PHE A 100 23.65 -2.39 -2.57
N CYS A 101 23.66 -1.61 -3.67
CA CYS A 101 23.24 -0.21 -3.68
C CYS A 101 22.45 0.16 -4.93
N GLY A 102 21.48 1.07 -4.76
CA GLY A 102 20.77 1.77 -5.81
C GLY A 102 19.60 1.02 -6.44
N GLU A 103 18.90 1.72 -7.35
CA GLU A 103 17.66 1.22 -7.98
C GLU A 103 17.87 -0.05 -8.79
N LYS A 104 18.97 -0.13 -9.55
CA LYS A 104 19.27 -1.30 -10.36
C LYS A 104 19.40 -2.57 -9.51
N ALA A 105 20.03 -2.47 -8.33
CA ALA A 105 20.12 -3.58 -7.39
C ALA A 105 18.74 -4.01 -6.86
N LEU A 106 17.83 -3.06 -6.62
CA LEU A 106 16.44 -3.38 -6.22
C LEU A 106 15.72 -4.20 -7.30
N GLU A 107 15.84 -3.81 -8.57
CA GLU A 107 15.22 -4.53 -9.69
C GLU A 107 15.85 -5.93 -9.90
N GLU A 108 17.16 -6.04 -9.83
CA GLU A 108 17.88 -7.31 -9.99
C GLU A 108 17.52 -8.31 -8.88
N VAL A 109 17.51 -7.85 -7.61
CA VAL A 109 17.18 -8.69 -6.46
C VAL A 109 15.71 -9.07 -6.44
N ALA A 110 14.81 -8.20 -6.92
CA ALA A 110 13.40 -8.51 -7.08
C ALA A 110 13.13 -9.70 -8.02
N ALA A 111 14.04 -9.95 -8.98
CA ALA A 111 13.95 -11.08 -9.92
C ALA A 111 14.57 -12.39 -9.38
N MET A 112 15.33 -12.35 -8.28
CA MET A 112 16.08 -13.52 -7.78
C MET A 112 15.19 -14.58 -7.13
N ASP A 113 15.62 -15.83 -7.19
CA ASP A 113 14.93 -16.97 -6.55
C ASP A 113 15.43 -17.24 -5.12
N VAL A 114 15.72 -16.18 -4.36
CA VAL A 114 16.21 -16.27 -2.98
C VAL A 114 15.09 -16.15 -1.95
N TYR A 115 13.87 -15.82 -2.36
CA TYR A 115 12.71 -15.64 -1.49
C TYR A 115 11.43 -16.18 -2.14
N ASP A 116 10.41 -16.43 -1.31
CA ASP A 116 9.11 -16.97 -1.74
C ASP A 116 8.04 -15.85 -1.85
N LEU A 117 8.15 -14.84 -1.00
CA LEU A 117 7.20 -13.73 -0.93
C LEU A 117 7.93 -12.39 -0.76
N MET A 118 7.56 -11.42 -1.60
CA MET A 118 7.97 -10.02 -1.44
C MET A 118 6.93 -9.25 -0.64
N LEU A 119 7.32 -8.61 0.45
CA LEU A 119 6.53 -7.52 1.04
C LEU A 119 6.95 -6.20 0.37
N ALA A 120 6.07 -5.68 -0.48
CA ALA A 120 6.28 -4.42 -1.21
C ALA A 120 5.82 -3.24 -0.36
N ALA A 121 6.76 -2.62 0.39
CA ALA A 121 6.50 -1.53 1.33
C ALA A 121 7.33 -0.26 1.06
N ILE A 122 7.90 -0.13 -0.14
CA ILE A 122 8.50 1.13 -0.61
C ILE A 122 7.37 2.12 -0.88
N VAL A 123 7.45 3.32 -0.32
CA VAL A 123 6.41 4.34 -0.43
C VAL A 123 6.44 5.01 -1.81
N GLY A 124 5.28 5.29 -2.39
CA GLY A 124 5.12 6.06 -3.60
C GLY A 124 5.53 5.32 -4.88
N PHE A 125 5.75 6.10 -5.95
CA PHE A 125 6.07 5.61 -7.28
C PHE A 125 7.30 4.68 -7.35
N ALA A 126 8.29 4.90 -6.50
CA ALA A 126 9.56 4.14 -6.49
C ALA A 126 9.37 2.62 -6.27
N GLY A 127 8.25 2.20 -5.69
CA GLY A 127 7.93 0.78 -5.50
C GLY A 127 7.44 0.05 -6.76
N LEU A 128 7.07 0.78 -7.83
CA LEU A 128 6.47 0.20 -9.03
C LEU A 128 7.40 -0.78 -9.75
N LYS A 129 8.62 -0.33 -10.13
CA LYS A 129 9.57 -1.16 -10.90
C LYS A 129 9.97 -2.46 -10.20
N PRO A 130 10.43 -2.44 -8.92
CA PRO A 130 10.79 -3.68 -8.25
C PRO A 130 9.58 -4.61 -8.04
N THR A 131 8.38 -4.08 -7.79
CA THR A 131 7.16 -4.88 -7.67
C THR A 131 6.81 -5.55 -9.01
N LEU A 132 6.84 -4.81 -10.12
CA LEU A 132 6.62 -5.35 -11.46
C LEU A 132 7.65 -6.45 -11.77
N LYS A 133 8.93 -6.21 -11.44
CA LYS A 133 10.00 -7.18 -11.68
C LYS A 133 9.80 -8.48 -10.91
N ALA A 134 9.35 -8.41 -9.66
CA ALA A 134 9.00 -9.59 -8.87
C ALA A 134 7.79 -10.34 -9.47
N ILE A 135 6.76 -9.62 -9.92
CA ILE A 135 5.58 -10.18 -10.58
C ILE A 135 5.97 -10.92 -11.87
N GLU A 136 6.81 -10.32 -12.72
CA GLU A 136 7.31 -10.93 -13.95
C GLU A 136 8.08 -12.25 -13.71
N ASN A 137 8.62 -12.43 -12.50
CA ASN A 137 9.30 -13.66 -12.07
C ASN A 137 8.40 -14.59 -11.22
N GLY A 138 7.08 -14.40 -11.25
CA GLY A 138 6.10 -15.27 -10.61
C GLY A 138 6.12 -15.25 -9.08
N LYS A 139 6.69 -14.21 -8.45
CA LYS A 139 6.77 -14.10 -6.99
C LYS A 139 5.42 -13.73 -6.38
N THR A 140 5.12 -14.25 -5.21
CA THR A 140 3.97 -13.79 -4.42
C THR A 140 4.26 -12.40 -3.86
N ILE A 141 3.32 -11.47 -4.02
CA ILE A 141 3.45 -10.10 -3.55
C ILE A 141 2.48 -9.86 -2.39
N ALA A 142 3.00 -9.50 -1.22
CA ALA A 142 2.23 -8.86 -0.16
C ALA A 142 2.32 -7.34 -0.40
N LEU A 143 1.25 -6.77 -0.96
CA LEU A 143 1.27 -5.40 -1.47
C LEU A 143 0.83 -4.42 -0.38
N ALA A 144 1.77 -3.62 0.12
CA ALA A 144 1.52 -2.50 1.03
C ALA A 144 1.64 -1.13 0.32
N ASN A 145 2.31 -1.10 -0.84
CA ASN A 145 2.46 0.09 -1.68
C ASN A 145 1.26 0.21 -2.63
N LYS A 146 0.24 0.96 -2.21
CA LYS A 146 -0.97 1.17 -3.03
C LYS A 146 -0.70 1.98 -4.30
N GLU A 147 0.31 2.85 -4.25
CA GLU A 147 0.67 3.72 -5.38
C GLU A 147 1.06 2.90 -6.61
N THR A 148 1.59 1.70 -6.44
CA THR A 148 1.84 0.75 -7.55
C THR A 148 0.59 0.48 -8.39
N LEU A 149 -0.56 0.25 -7.74
CA LEU A 149 -1.83 0.02 -8.44
C LEU A 149 -2.51 1.32 -8.89
N VAL A 150 -2.32 2.40 -8.14
CA VAL A 150 -2.84 3.71 -8.55
C VAL A 150 -2.19 4.18 -9.85
N VAL A 151 -0.88 3.99 -10.00
CA VAL A 151 -0.10 4.42 -11.16
C VAL A 151 -0.37 3.56 -12.39
N ALA A 152 -0.26 2.24 -12.28
CA ALA A 152 -0.29 1.33 -13.42
C ALA A 152 -1.02 0.01 -13.09
N GLY A 153 -2.15 0.11 -12.38
CA GLY A 153 -2.86 -1.05 -11.86
C GLY A 153 -3.35 -2.02 -12.92
N ASP A 154 -3.73 -1.54 -14.09
CA ASP A 154 -4.10 -2.35 -15.26
C ASP A 154 -2.92 -3.23 -15.71
N ILE A 155 -1.74 -2.65 -15.92
CA ILE A 155 -0.52 -3.38 -16.33
C ILE A 155 -0.10 -4.35 -15.23
N ILE A 156 -0.06 -3.91 -13.97
CA ILE A 156 0.36 -4.73 -12.83
C ILE A 156 -0.53 -5.96 -12.68
N MET A 157 -1.86 -5.79 -12.70
CA MET A 157 -2.77 -6.91 -12.52
C MET A 157 -2.78 -7.85 -13.74
N GLN A 158 -2.63 -7.30 -14.95
CA GLN A 158 -2.45 -8.12 -16.14
C GLN A 158 -1.18 -8.98 -16.04
N ARG A 159 -0.03 -8.38 -15.71
CA ARG A 159 1.24 -9.11 -15.53
C ARG A 159 1.17 -10.14 -14.41
N ALA A 160 0.47 -9.83 -13.32
CA ALA A 160 0.26 -10.77 -12.22
C ALA A 160 -0.54 -12.01 -12.68
N ILE A 161 -1.55 -11.84 -13.54
CA ILE A 161 -2.29 -12.96 -14.15
C ILE A 161 -1.38 -13.78 -15.07
N GLU A 162 -0.71 -13.11 -16.00
CA GLU A 162 0.15 -13.74 -17.01
C GLU A 162 1.25 -14.60 -16.37
N ASN A 163 1.86 -14.10 -15.28
CA ASN A 163 2.96 -14.76 -14.59
C ASN A 163 2.53 -15.60 -13.38
N ARG A 164 1.21 -15.73 -13.13
CA ARG A 164 0.67 -16.46 -11.97
C ARG A 164 1.25 -16.01 -10.65
N ALA A 165 1.49 -14.71 -10.51
CA ALA A 165 2.04 -14.05 -9.34
C ALA A 165 0.89 -13.59 -8.42
N PRO A 166 0.61 -14.25 -7.29
CA PRO A 166 -0.46 -13.82 -6.39
C PRO A 166 -0.15 -12.45 -5.79
N VAL A 167 -1.14 -11.55 -5.80
CA VAL A 167 -1.07 -10.25 -5.13
C VAL A 167 -2.01 -10.26 -3.93
N ILE A 168 -1.46 -10.18 -2.73
CA ILE A 168 -2.19 -10.22 -1.45
C ILE A 168 -2.13 -8.83 -0.83
N PRO A 169 -3.27 -8.19 -0.56
CA PRO A 169 -3.27 -6.83 0.00
C PRO A 169 -2.82 -6.81 1.46
N VAL A 170 -2.03 -5.79 1.81
CA VAL A 170 -1.58 -5.48 3.17
C VAL A 170 -2.29 -4.25 3.72
N ASP A 171 -2.71 -3.31 2.87
CA ASP A 171 -3.51 -2.17 3.31
C ASP A 171 -4.75 -2.66 4.07
N SER A 172 -5.08 -2.05 5.21
CA SER A 172 -6.05 -2.59 6.18
C SER A 172 -7.44 -2.81 5.57
N GLU A 173 -7.90 -1.88 4.77
CA GLU A 173 -9.20 -1.92 4.12
C GLU A 173 -9.27 -3.01 3.04
N HIS A 174 -8.21 -3.11 2.24
CA HIS A 174 -8.13 -4.13 1.18
C HIS A 174 -7.90 -5.52 1.76
N SER A 175 -7.10 -5.65 2.81
CA SER A 175 -6.98 -6.89 3.58
C SER A 175 -8.33 -7.32 4.16
N ALA A 176 -9.14 -6.37 4.65
CA ALA A 176 -10.48 -6.65 5.16
C ALA A 176 -11.41 -7.19 4.06
N ILE A 177 -11.46 -6.51 2.90
CA ILE A 177 -12.24 -6.96 1.75
C ILE A 177 -11.77 -8.35 1.31
N PHE A 178 -10.46 -8.54 1.15
CA PHE A 178 -9.88 -9.83 0.79
C PHE A 178 -10.32 -10.94 1.76
N GLN A 179 -10.27 -10.70 3.07
CA GLN A 179 -10.70 -11.66 4.10
C GLN A 179 -12.20 -11.96 4.03
N CYS A 180 -13.04 -10.99 3.69
CA CYS A 180 -14.48 -11.18 3.46
C CYS A 180 -14.77 -12.03 2.23
N LEU A 181 -13.89 -11.97 1.22
CA LEU A 181 -14.05 -12.70 -0.05
C LEU A 181 -13.48 -14.12 -0.04
N VAL A 182 -12.72 -14.50 0.97
CA VAL A 182 -12.21 -15.88 1.10
C VAL A 182 -13.39 -16.86 1.21
N GLY A 183 -13.44 -17.83 0.29
CA GLY A 183 -14.54 -18.79 0.18
C GLY A 183 -15.72 -18.33 -0.69
N GLU A 184 -15.76 -17.08 -1.13
CA GLU A 184 -16.85 -16.47 -1.91
C GLU A 184 -16.58 -16.49 -3.43
N THR A 185 -15.82 -17.44 -3.94
CA THR A 185 -15.33 -17.45 -5.32
C THR A 185 -16.42 -17.46 -6.41
N ARG A 186 -17.64 -17.89 -6.07
CA ARG A 186 -18.79 -17.95 -6.99
C ARG A 186 -19.83 -16.87 -6.73
N ASN A 187 -19.71 -16.13 -5.63
CA ASN A 187 -20.68 -15.13 -5.24
C ASN A 187 -20.30 -13.76 -5.82
N ARG A 188 -21.29 -13.08 -6.38
CA ARG A 188 -21.06 -11.79 -7.02
C ARG A 188 -21.10 -10.66 -6.00
N ILE A 189 -20.16 -9.76 -6.15
CA ILE A 189 -20.08 -8.53 -5.37
C ILE A 189 -21.05 -7.51 -5.96
N GLU A 190 -22.03 -7.06 -5.18
CA GLU A 190 -22.84 -5.90 -5.54
C GLU A 190 -22.00 -4.64 -5.40
N LYS A 191 -21.41 -4.42 -4.21
CA LYS A 191 -20.45 -3.33 -3.94
C LYS A 191 -19.54 -3.66 -2.78
N ILE A 192 -18.41 -2.94 -2.71
CA ILE A 192 -17.58 -2.84 -1.51
C ILE A 192 -17.84 -1.53 -0.81
N ILE A 193 -17.65 -1.52 0.52
CA ILE A 193 -17.80 -0.34 1.35
C ILE A 193 -16.48 -0.13 2.08
N LEU A 194 -15.70 0.84 1.58
CA LEU A 194 -14.43 1.26 2.17
C LEU A 194 -14.72 2.18 3.35
N THR A 195 -14.27 1.82 4.54
CA THR A 195 -14.37 2.68 5.71
C THR A 195 -13.19 3.66 5.76
N ALA A 196 -13.41 4.85 6.27
CA ALA A 196 -12.38 5.86 6.53
C ALA A 196 -12.51 6.38 7.95
N SER A 197 -11.41 6.66 8.64
CA SER A 197 -11.46 7.32 9.96
C SER A 197 -12.01 8.75 9.90
N GLY A 198 -11.97 9.37 8.72
CA GLY A 198 -12.26 10.79 8.51
C GLY A 198 -11.06 11.70 8.76
N GLY A 199 -9.94 11.15 9.26
CA GLY A 199 -8.72 11.90 9.54
C GLY A 199 -8.84 12.87 10.73
N PRO A 200 -7.76 13.64 11.03
CA PRO A 200 -7.72 14.55 12.18
C PRO A 200 -8.64 15.77 12.05
N PHE A 201 -9.20 16.01 10.86
CA PHE A 201 -10.03 17.20 10.59
C PHE A 201 -11.49 16.86 10.31
N LEU A 202 -11.95 15.67 10.68
CA LEU A 202 -13.36 15.29 10.56
C LEU A 202 -14.28 16.36 11.16
N GLY A 203 -15.31 16.80 10.41
CA GLY A 203 -16.27 17.84 10.82
C GLY A 203 -15.73 19.28 10.81
N ARG A 204 -14.47 19.53 10.44
CA ARG A 204 -13.92 20.89 10.33
C ARG A 204 -14.36 21.55 9.04
N LYS A 205 -14.53 22.87 9.11
CA LYS A 205 -14.93 23.70 7.96
C LYS A 205 -13.70 24.28 7.24
N PRO A 206 -13.82 24.71 5.96
CA PRO A 206 -12.70 25.26 5.19
C PRO A 206 -11.95 26.40 5.89
N ASN A 207 -12.67 27.31 6.59
CA ASN A 207 -12.03 28.41 7.32
C ASN A 207 -11.04 27.97 8.43
N PHE A 208 -11.26 26.78 9.01
CA PHE A 208 -10.30 26.17 9.92
C PHE A 208 -9.09 25.63 9.17
N LEU A 209 -9.34 24.98 8.02
CA LEU A 209 -8.32 24.26 7.24
C LEU A 209 -7.27 25.20 6.61
N VAL A 210 -7.62 26.46 6.33
CA VAL A 210 -6.66 27.48 5.81
C VAL A 210 -5.44 27.64 6.73
N ASN A 211 -5.63 27.49 8.05
CA ASN A 211 -4.58 27.72 9.05
C ASN A 211 -3.93 26.42 9.54
N VAL A 212 -4.23 25.27 8.92
CA VAL A 212 -3.66 23.98 9.31
C VAL A 212 -2.18 23.94 8.96
N LYS A 213 -1.37 23.56 9.96
CA LYS A 213 0.06 23.31 9.81
C LYS A 213 0.34 21.80 9.80
N ARG A 214 1.53 21.42 9.34
CA ARG A 214 1.95 20.01 9.26
C ARG A 214 1.83 19.27 10.60
N GLU A 215 2.14 19.95 11.72
CA GLU A 215 2.09 19.36 13.07
C GLU A 215 0.67 18.92 13.43
N HIS A 216 -0.34 19.66 12.99
CA HIS A 216 -1.75 19.32 13.19
C HIS A 216 -2.18 18.13 12.31
N ALA A 217 -1.73 18.11 11.05
CA ALA A 217 -2.09 17.07 10.09
C ALA A 217 -1.38 15.72 10.36
N LEU A 218 -0.25 15.73 11.05
CA LEU A 218 0.49 14.53 11.44
C LEU A 218 -0.11 13.81 12.66
N GLN A 219 -1.05 14.44 13.39
CA GLN A 219 -1.68 13.85 14.57
C GLN A 219 -2.95 13.07 14.19
N HIS A 220 -2.76 11.82 13.74
CA HIS A 220 -3.92 10.97 13.46
C HIS A 220 -4.53 10.42 14.75
N PRO A 221 -5.89 10.44 14.92
CA PRO A 221 -6.54 10.05 16.19
C PRO A 221 -6.38 8.58 16.56
N ASN A 222 -6.31 7.66 15.59
CA ASN A 222 -6.36 6.22 15.84
C ASN A 222 -5.10 5.47 15.38
N TRP A 223 -4.33 6.03 14.43
CA TRP A 223 -3.23 5.33 13.78
C TRP A 223 -1.89 6.04 14.00
N SER A 224 -0.85 5.25 14.28
CA SER A 224 0.53 5.72 14.19
C SER A 224 1.09 5.37 12.82
N MET A 225 1.26 6.36 11.95
CA MET A 225 1.57 6.16 10.53
C MET A 225 2.77 7.01 10.10
N GLY A 226 3.31 6.70 8.90
CA GLY A 226 4.32 7.53 8.26
C GLY A 226 3.78 8.92 7.86
N ALA A 227 4.67 9.89 7.66
CA ALA A 227 4.28 11.27 7.41
C ALA A 227 3.40 11.43 6.16
N LYS A 228 3.76 10.81 5.02
CA LYS A 228 3.00 10.91 3.77
C LYS A 228 1.56 10.45 3.94
N ILE A 229 1.34 9.23 4.44
CA ILE A 229 0.00 8.66 4.61
C ILE A 229 -0.82 9.41 5.67
N SER A 230 -0.18 10.04 6.67
CA SER A 230 -0.89 10.90 7.64
C SER A 230 -1.48 12.14 6.96
N ILE A 231 -0.74 12.78 6.06
CA ILE A 231 -1.24 13.92 5.26
C ILE A 231 -2.34 13.45 4.30
N ASP A 232 -2.14 12.32 3.62
CA ASP A 232 -3.17 11.75 2.73
C ASP A 232 -4.45 11.40 3.49
N SER A 233 -4.36 10.92 4.73
CA SER A 233 -5.52 10.68 5.59
C SER A 233 -6.21 12.00 5.97
N ALA A 234 -5.43 13.03 6.31
CA ALA A 234 -5.94 14.35 6.70
C ALA A 234 -6.69 15.05 5.57
N THR A 235 -6.32 14.80 4.30
CA THR A 235 -6.95 15.36 3.10
C THR A 235 -8.01 14.46 2.48
N LEU A 236 -8.22 13.25 3.00
CA LEU A 236 -8.96 12.14 2.40
C LEU A 236 -8.39 11.64 1.04
N MET A 237 -7.20 12.07 0.64
CA MET A 237 -6.49 11.52 -0.53
C MET A 237 -6.23 10.02 -0.33
N ASN A 238 -5.85 9.59 0.88
CA ASN A 238 -5.60 8.18 1.16
C ASN A 238 -6.79 7.31 0.76
N LYS A 239 -8.01 7.73 1.11
CA LYS A 239 -9.22 7.00 0.75
C LYS A 239 -9.49 7.01 -0.76
N GLY A 240 -9.15 8.11 -1.43
CA GLY A 240 -9.20 8.18 -2.89
C GLY A 240 -8.24 7.21 -3.57
N LEU A 241 -6.99 7.14 -3.11
CA LEU A 241 -6.01 6.16 -3.60
C LEU A 241 -6.47 4.72 -3.36
N GLU A 242 -7.07 4.46 -2.22
CA GLU A 242 -7.64 3.15 -1.86
C GLU A 242 -8.82 2.74 -2.75
N MET A 243 -9.67 3.67 -3.18
CA MET A 243 -10.72 3.38 -4.17
C MET A 243 -10.12 2.86 -5.48
N ILE A 244 -9.04 3.49 -5.95
CA ILE A 244 -8.35 3.09 -7.19
C ILE A 244 -7.66 1.73 -7.00
N GLU A 245 -6.99 1.51 -5.87
CA GLU A 245 -6.39 0.23 -5.51
C GLU A 245 -7.44 -0.90 -5.50
N ALA A 246 -8.59 -0.67 -4.86
CA ALA A 246 -9.69 -1.64 -4.78
C ALA A 246 -10.26 -2.01 -6.17
N LYS A 247 -10.41 -1.03 -7.07
CA LYS A 247 -10.82 -1.26 -8.47
C LYS A 247 -9.96 -2.33 -9.12
N TYR A 248 -8.65 -2.22 -9.01
CA TYR A 248 -7.71 -3.12 -9.64
C TYR A 248 -7.59 -4.47 -8.91
N LEU A 249 -7.42 -4.46 -7.58
CA LEU A 249 -7.28 -5.69 -6.79
C LEU A 249 -8.49 -6.63 -6.93
N PHE A 250 -9.69 -6.08 -6.91
CA PHE A 250 -10.93 -6.88 -6.89
C PHE A 250 -11.69 -6.84 -8.23
N ASN A 251 -11.10 -6.21 -9.26
CA ASN A 251 -11.68 -6.09 -10.60
C ASN A 251 -13.11 -5.52 -10.54
N LEU A 252 -13.27 -4.36 -9.89
CA LEU A 252 -14.55 -3.69 -9.67
C LEU A 252 -14.73 -2.52 -10.65
N ARG A 253 -15.98 -2.22 -10.95
CA ARG A 253 -16.34 -0.96 -11.61
C ARG A 253 -16.40 0.16 -10.56
N PRO A 254 -16.17 1.43 -10.94
CA PRO A 254 -16.21 2.57 -10.01
C PRO A 254 -17.50 2.64 -9.17
N GLU A 255 -18.65 2.33 -9.77
CA GLU A 255 -19.97 2.39 -9.11
C GLU A 255 -20.14 1.34 -8.00
N GLN A 256 -19.30 0.32 -8.00
CA GLN A 256 -19.28 -0.73 -6.98
C GLN A 256 -18.42 -0.38 -5.75
N ILE A 257 -17.83 0.82 -5.71
CA ILE A 257 -16.91 1.25 -4.66
C ILE A 257 -17.52 2.43 -3.90
N GLN A 258 -18.04 2.17 -2.71
CA GLN A 258 -18.59 3.18 -1.81
C GLN A 258 -17.61 3.52 -0.70
N VAL A 259 -17.50 4.78 -0.32
CA VAL A 259 -16.76 5.24 0.86
C VAL A 259 -17.73 5.64 1.96
N ILE A 260 -17.42 5.29 3.21
CA ILE A 260 -18.15 5.71 4.39
C ILE A 260 -17.15 6.09 5.50
N ILE A 261 -17.45 7.14 6.24
CA ILE A 261 -16.68 7.54 7.41
C ILE A 261 -17.08 6.66 8.60
N HIS A 262 -16.10 6.06 9.25
CA HIS A 262 -16.25 5.26 10.46
C HIS A 262 -15.15 5.67 11.46
N PRO A 263 -15.41 6.69 12.30
CA PRO A 263 -14.39 7.32 13.14
C PRO A 263 -13.66 6.37 14.08
N GLN A 264 -14.35 5.31 14.55
CA GLN A 264 -13.77 4.34 15.49
C GLN A 264 -12.74 3.41 14.83
N SER A 265 -12.74 3.28 13.50
CA SER A 265 -11.82 2.43 12.72
C SER A 265 -11.79 0.97 13.18
N ILE A 266 -12.91 0.43 13.65
CA ILE A 266 -13.04 -0.96 14.11
C ILE A 266 -13.50 -1.89 12.98
N ILE A 267 -14.43 -1.45 12.15
CA ILE A 267 -14.76 -2.11 10.89
C ILE A 267 -13.79 -1.56 9.85
N HIS A 268 -12.91 -2.43 9.34
CA HIS A 268 -11.90 -1.99 8.38
C HIS A 268 -12.42 -1.89 6.96
N SER A 269 -13.36 -2.71 6.55
CA SER A 269 -14.17 -2.57 5.32
C SER A 269 -15.25 -3.67 5.28
N MET A 270 -16.17 -3.55 4.30
CA MET A 270 -17.28 -4.47 4.13
C MET A 270 -17.47 -4.82 2.66
N VAL A 271 -18.05 -6.01 2.41
CA VAL A 271 -18.47 -6.47 1.08
C VAL A 271 -19.97 -6.75 1.14
N GLN A 272 -20.74 -6.12 0.28
CA GLN A 272 -22.14 -6.41 0.04
C GLN A 272 -22.27 -7.29 -1.20
N PHE A 273 -22.97 -8.41 -1.06
CA PHE A 273 -23.25 -9.35 -2.15
C PHE A 273 -24.59 -9.07 -2.81
N GLU A 274 -24.83 -9.64 -4.02
CA GLU A 274 -26.07 -9.44 -4.79
C GLU A 274 -27.36 -9.92 -4.08
N ASP A 275 -27.23 -10.79 -3.06
CA ASP A 275 -28.35 -11.19 -2.21
C ASP A 275 -28.68 -10.19 -1.08
N GLY A 276 -27.93 -9.08 -1.03
CA GLY A 276 -28.07 -8.01 -0.02
C GLY A 276 -27.32 -8.31 1.29
N SER A 277 -26.72 -9.48 1.47
CA SER A 277 -25.92 -9.77 2.66
C SER A 277 -24.62 -8.97 2.70
N ILE A 278 -24.17 -8.60 3.91
CA ILE A 278 -22.94 -7.85 4.11
C ILE A 278 -21.98 -8.65 5.01
N LYS A 279 -20.75 -8.85 4.54
CA LYS A 279 -19.64 -9.33 5.37
C LYS A 279 -18.72 -8.18 5.73
N ALA A 280 -18.32 -8.12 7.00
CA ALA A 280 -17.41 -7.12 7.52
C ALA A 280 -16.22 -7.78 8.24
N GLN A 281 -15.03 -7.23 8.05
CA GLN A 281 -13.88 -7.61 8.89
C GLN A 281 -13.67 -6.54 9.95
N MET A 282 -13.54 -6.97 11.20
CA MET A 282 -13.37 -6.12 12.37
C MET A 282 -12.07 -6.42 13.09
N GLY A 283 -11.47 -5.39 13.68
CA GLY A 283 -10.26 -5.49 14.50
C GLY A 283 -9.89 -4.15 15.11
N LEU A 284 -8.95 -4.15 16.05
CA LEU A 284 -8.32 -2.92 16.50
C LEU A 284 -7.43 -2.35 15.39
N PRO A 285 -7.24 -1.01 15.32
CA PRO A 285 -6.40 -0.38 14.31
C PRO A 285 -4.90 -0.67 14.57
N ASP A 286 -4.43 -1.79 14.02
CA ASP A 286 -3.03 -2.25 14.10
C ASP A 286 -2.63 -2.96 12.80
N MET A 287 -1.63 -2.41 12.10
CA MET A 287 -1.15 -2.98 10.83
C MET A 287 -0.50 -4.36 10.97
N LYS A 288 -0.09 -4.77 12.17
CA LYS A 288 0.48 -6.12 12.37
C LYS A 288 -0.51 -7.22 12.01
N LEU A 289 -1.81 -7.00 12.19
CA LEU A 289 -2.83 -8.00 11.83
C LEU A 289 -2.93 -8.24 10.31
N PRO A 290 -3.14 -7.24 9.46
CA PRO A 290 -3.15 -7.43 8.00
C PRO A 290 -1.79 -7.88 7.45
N ILE A 291 -0.67 -7.38 8.00
CA ILE A 291 0.68 -7.84 7.64
C ILE A 291 0.82 -9.34 7.93
N GLN A 292 0.51 -9.77 9.17
CA GLN A 292 0.58 -11.18 9.54
C GLN A 292 -0.30 -12.05 8.64
N TYR A 293 -1.51 -11.59 8.33
CA TYR A 293 -2.42 -12.33 7.46
C TYR A 293 -1.86 -12.48 6.05
N ALA A 294 -1.31 -11.41 5.47
CA ALA A 294 -0.70 -11.47 4.13
C ALA A 294 0.51 -12.41 4.08
N LEU A 295 1.37 -12.37 5.10
CA LEU A 295 2.54 -13.24 5.19
C LEU A 295 2.17 -14.72 5.39
N SER A 296 1.12 -15.00 6.18
CA SER A 296 0.73 -16.37 6.52
C SER A 296 -0.32 -16.98 5.62
N PHE A 297 -0.95 -16.20 4.76
CA PHE A 297 -2.05 -16.68 3.90
C PHE A 297 -1.68 -18.00 3.17
N PRO A 298 -2.61 -18.98 3.11
CA PRO A 298 -4.03 -18.93 3.49
C PRO A 298 -4.33 -19.20 4.99
N GLN A 299 -3.33 -19.44 5.80
CA GLN A 299 -3.49 -19.79 7.22
C GLN A 299 -3.66 -18.55 8.10
N ARG A 300 -4.44 -18.69 9.20
CA ARG A 300 -4.47 -17.73 10.31
C ARG A 300 -3.60 -18.27 11.42
N ILE A 301 -2.46 -17.62 11.67
CA ILE A 301 -1.55 -17.99 12.73
C ILE A 301 -1.89 -17.29 14.04
N HIS A 302 -1.60 -17.94 15.16
CA HIS A 302 -1.80 -17.38 16.49
C HIS A 302 -0.93 -16.14 16.70
N ASN A 303 -1.44 -15.18 17.47
CA ASN A 303 -0.70 -14.01 17.92
C ASN A 303 -1.24 -13.52 19.28
N ASN A 304 -0.45 -12.69 19.95
CA ASN A 304 -0.79 -12.03 21.21
C ASN A 304 -1.20 -10.57 21.05
N PHE A 305 -1.64 -10.15 19.85
CA PHE A 305 -2.12 -8.79 19.64
C PHE A 305 -3.37 -8.52 20.45
N PRO A 306 -3.60 -7.28 20.89
CA PRO A 306 -4.82 -6.90 21.60
C PRO A 306 -6.07 -7.32 20.85
N ARG A 307 -7.12 -7.71 21.58
CA ARG A 307 -8.42 -8.12 21.02
C ARG A 307 -9.44 -7.03 21.22
N PHE A 308 -10.35 -6.89 20.24
CA PHE A 308 -11.51 -6.02 20.37
C PHE A 308 -12.43 -6.53 21.47
N ASP A 309 -12.91 -5.62 22.32
CA ASP A 309 -13.78 -5.93 23.45
C ASP A 309 -15.11 -5.18 23.29
N PHE A 310 -16.17 -5.92 22.97
CA PHE A 310 -17.52 -5.39 22.79
C PHE A 310 -18.10 -4.73 24.05
N LYS A 311 -17.59 -5.06 25.25
CA LYS A 311 -18.04 -4.45 26.51
C LYS A 311 -17.52 -3.02 26.66
N LYS A 312 -16.36 -2.72 26.05
CA LYS A 312 -15.74 -1.39 26.10
C LYS A 312 -16.23 -0.47 24.99
N MET A 313 -16.67 -1.04 23.87
CA MET A 313 -17.16 -0.30 22.72
C MET A 313 -18.47 -0.93 22.22
N ASN A 314 -19.57 -0.33 22.61
CA ASN A 314 -20.92 -0.81 22.37
C ASN A 314 -21.67 -0.06 21.24
N SER A 315 -21.00 0.92 20.61
CA SER A 315 -21.59 1.72 19.52
C SER A 315 -20.55 1.95 18.43
N LEU A 316 -20.95 1.77 17.18
CA LEU A 316 -20.19 2.06 15.97
C LEU A 316 -21.02 3.03 15.13
N THR A 317 -20.39 4.07 14.62
CA THR A 317 -21.06 5.13 13.87
C THR A 317 -20.55 5.25 12.46
N PHE A 318 -21.41 5.69 11.56
CA PHE A 318 -21.12 5.84 10.14
C PHE A 318 -21.68 7.17 9.64
N GLU A 319 -20.92 7.86 8.79
CA GLU A 319 -21.27 9.15 8.21
C GLU A 319 -20.86 9.20 6.74
N GLU A 320 -21.53 10.00 5.93
CA GLU A 320 -21.11 10.27 4.55
C GLU A 320 -19.86 11.16 4.53
N PRO A 321 -18.89 10.94 3.60
CA PRO A 321 -17.72 11.78 3.48
C PRO A 321 -18.08 13.18 2.94
N ASP A 322 -17.52 14.22 3.54
CA ASP A 322 -17.65 15.61 3.05
C ASP A 322 -16.68 15.88 1.89
N ILE A 323 -17.08 15.47 0.68
CA ILE A 323 -16.28 15.66 -0.53
C ILE A 323 -16.15 17.13 -0.96
N ARG A 324 -17.00 18.03 -0.43
CA ARG A 324 -16.93 19.47 -0.75
C ARG A 324 -15.81 20.15 0.02
N THR A 325 -15.66 19.78 1.28
CA THR A 325 -14.56 20.29 2.13
C THR A 325 -13.24 19.57 1.81
N PHE A 326 -13.29 18.26 1.59
CA PHE A 326 -12.11 17.44 1.30
C PHE A 326 -12.06 17.06 -0.19
N ARG A 327 -11.75 18.07 -1.02
CA ARG A 327 -11.79 17.96 -2.50
C ARG A 327 -10.84 16.90 -3.08
N ASN A 328 -9.80 16.49 -2.34
CA ASN A 328 -8.91 15.43 -2.78
C ASN A 328 -9.65 14.11 -3.02
N LEU A 329 -10.68 13.81 -2.22
CA LEU A 329 -11.54 12.65 -2.46
C LEU A 329 -12.36 12.82 -3.75
N ALA A 330 -12.87 14.03 -4.03
CA ALA A 330 -13.60 14.32 -5.26
C ALA A 330 -12.70 14.17 -6.50
N LEU A 331 -11.46 14.70 -6.46
CA LEU A 331 -10.47 14.54 -7.54
C LEU A 331 -10.11 13.06 -7.76
N SER A 332 -10.02 12.28 -6.68
CA SER A 332 -9.75 10.84 -6.78
C SER A 332 -10.91 10.07 -7.41
N ILE A 333 -12.16 10.46 -7.12
CA ILE A 333 -13.35 9.90 -7.76
C ILE A 333 -13.37 10.24 -9.27
N GLU A 334 -12.99 11.46 -9.63
CA GLU A 334 -12.83 11.85 -11.04
C GLU A 334 -11.77 11.00 -11.73
N ALA A 335 -10.57 10.87 -11.13
CA ALA A 335 -9.49 10.05 -11.66
C ALA A 335 -9.88 8.57 -11.80
N LEU A 336 -10.60 8.02 -10.80
CA LEU A 336 -11.11 6.65 -10.81
C LEU A 336 -12.07 6.40 -11.99
N ASN A 337 -12.99 7.35 -12.24
CA ASN A 337 -13.99 7.24 -13.28
C ASN A 337 -13.39 7.41 -14.68
N LYS A 338 -12.49 8.39 -14.86
CA LYS A 338 -11.85 8.68 -16.14
C LYS A 338 -10.81 7.62 -16.53
N GLY A 339 -10.08 7.09 -15.53
CA GLY A 339 -9.06 6.05 -15.78
C GLY A 339 -7.85 6.57 -16.57
N GLY A 340 -7.28 5.71 -17.42
CA GLY A 340 -6.09 6.04 -18.20
C GLY A 340 -4.91 6.44 -17.31
N ASN A 341 -4.13 7.44 -17.73
CA ASN A 341 -3.01 7.97 -16.95
C ASN A 341 -3.42 8.96 -15.85
N LEU A 342 -4.70 9.34 -15.72
CA LEU A 342 -5.13 10.38 -14.78
C LEU A 342 -4.86 10.02 -13.30
N PRO A 343 -5.07 8.76 -12.83
CA PRO A 343 -4.69 8.37 -11.48
C PRO A 343 -3.17 8.48 -11.22
N CYS A 344 -2.34 8.17 -12.22
CA CYS A 344 -0.89 8.32 -12.16
C CYS A 344 -0.50 9.79 -11.97
N VAL A 345 -1.06 10.67 -12.81
CA VAL A 345 -0.85 12.13 -12.75
C VAL A 345 -1.26 12.69 -11.38
N MET A 346 -2.44 12.31 -10.90
CA MET A 346 -2.94 12.71 -9.58
C MET A 346 -1.99 12.25 -8.45
N ASN A 347 -1.51 11.02 -8.49
CA ASN A 347 -0.58 10.50 -7.48
C ASN A 347 0.75 11.27 -7.52
N ALA A 348 1.32 11.52 -8.70
CA ALA A 348 2.57 12.26 -8.85
C ALA A 348 2.45 13.68 -8.28
N ALA A 349 1.36 14.40 -8.62
CA ALA A 349 1.05 15.72 -8.09
C ALA A 349 0.86 15.70 -6.57
N ASN A 350 0.16 14.69 -6.04
CA ASN A 350 -0.04 14.53 -4.60
C ASN A 350 1.29 14.31 -3.85
N GLU A 351 2.19 13.49 -4.36
CA GLU A 351 3.50 13.28 -3.73
C GLU A 351 4.30 14.57 -3.63
N ILE A 352 4.31 15.41 -4.69
CA ILE A 352 4.95 16.73 -4.68
C ILE A 352 4.24 17.69 -3.71
N ALA A 353 2.91 17.74 -3.72
CA ALA A 353 2.11 18.58 -2.82
C ALA A 353 2.35 18.23 -1.35
N VAL A 354 2.33 16.95 -1.01
CA VAL A 354 2.60 16.46 0.35
C VAL A 354 4.04 16.79 0.79
N TYR A 355 5.02 16.59 -0.09
CA TYR A 355 6.40 16.95 0.20
C TYR A 355 6.54 18.45 0.50
N ALA A 356 5.95 19.31 -0.33
CA ALA A 356 5.99 20.76 -0.16
C ALA A 356 5.29 21.21 1.13
N PHE A 357 4.14 20.63 1.46
CA PHE A 357 3.42 20.90 2.71
C PHE A 357 4.27 20.50 3.94
N LEU A 358 4.88 19.33 3.92
CA LEU A 358 5.77 18.87 5.01
C LEU A 358 7.01 19.77 5.18
N LYS A 359 7.43 20.48 4.13
CA LYS A 359 8.50 21.47 4.15
C LYS A 359 8.01 22.90 4.41
N ASN A 360 6.74 23.10 4.74
CA ASN A 360 6.08 24.41 4.94
C ASN A 360 6.21 25.36 3.73
N ARG A 361 6.21 24.80 2.51
CA ARG A 361 6.25 25.58 1.26
C ARG A 361 4.88 25.70 0.59
N LEU A 362 3.88 24.98 1.09
CA LEU A 362 2.54 24.94 0.56
C LEU A 362 1.54 24.86 1.71
N GLY A 363 0.39 25.54 1.59
CA GLY A 363 -0.71 25.48 2.56
C GLY A 363 -1.55 24.20 2.40
N PHE A 364 -2.32 23.86 3.43
CA PHE A 364 -3.11 22.62 3.44
C PHE A 364 -4.13 22.55 2.28
N LEU A 365 -4.89 23.63 2.04
CA LEU A 365 -5.85 23.68 0.93
C LEU A 365 -5.17 23.84 -0.43
N GLU A 366 -4.02 24.50 -0.48
CA GLU A 366 -3.25 24.71 -1.72
C GLU A 366 -2.74 23.39 -2.31
N MET A 367 -2.60 22.33 -1.48
CA MET A 367 -2.26 20.99 -1.98
C MET A 367 -3.29 20.51 -3.00
N THR A 368 -4.57 20.66 -2.71
CA THR A 368 -5.65 20.25 -3.63
C THR A 368 -5.62 21.06 -4.91
N ASP A 369 -5.41 22.38 -4.81
CA ASP A 369 -5.35 23.27 -5.98
C ASP A 369 -4.17 22.92 -6.90
N LEU A 370 -3.02 22.52 -6.32
CA LEU A 370 -1.86 22.06 -7.09
C LEU A 370 -2.15 20.75 -7.83
N ILE A 371 -2.80 19.78 -7.13
CA ILE A 371 -3.16 18.50 -7.72
C ILE A 371 -4.13 18.71 -8.90
N GLU A 372 -5.19 19.48 -8.70
CA GLU A 372 -6.18 19.78 -9.74
C GLU A 372 -5.55 20.43 -10.97
N LYS A 373 -4.73 21.48 -10.79
CA LYS A 373 -4.01 22.14 -11.89
C LYS A 373 -3.09 21.18 -12.67
N THR A 374 -2.44 20.25 -11.94
CA THR A 374 -1.57 19.27 -12.59
C THR A 374 -2.37 18.25 -13.38
N MET A 375 -3.52 17.80 -12.86
CA MET A 375 -4.43 16.90 -13.57
C MET A 375 -5.02 17.52 -14.84
N GLU A 376 -5.23 18.85 -14.85
CA GLU A 376 -5.68 19.59 -16.02
C GLU A 376 -4.56 19.83 -17.06
N HIS A 377 -3.31 19.96 -16.60
CA HIS A 377 -2.16 20.28 -17.43
C HIS A 377 -1.65 19.11 -18.25
N VAL A 378 -1.49 17.94 -17.61
CA VAL A 378 -0.88 16.77 -18.26
C VAL A 378 -1.86 16.16 -19.27
N PRO A 379 -1.44 15.91 -20.53
CA PRO A 379 -2.30 15.31 -21.53
C PRO A 379 -2.87 13.96 -21.10
N PHE A 380 -4.17 13.78 -21.33
CA PHE A 380 -4.84 12.53 -21.02
C PHE A 380 -4.51 11.44 -22.05
N ILE A 381 -4.13 10.25 -21.56
CA ILE A 381 -3.90 9.04 -22.35
C ILE A 381 -4.84 7.95 -21.83
N GLU A 382 -5.76 7.48 -22.67
CA GLU A 382 -6.82 6.53 -22.28
C GLU A 382 -6.27 5.13 -21.94
N LYS A 383 -5.27 4.67 -22.72
CA LYS A 383 -4.66 3.33 -22.56
C LYS A 383 -3.14 3.46 -22.59
N PRO A 384 -2.53 3.97 -21.51
CA PRO A 384 -1.10 4.21 -21.50
C PRO A 384 -0.31 2.89 -21.45
N THR A 385 0.80 2.89 -22.18
CA THR A 385 1.85 1.89 -22.02
C THR A 385 2.62 2.15 -20.71
N LEU A 386 3.45 1.22 -20.31
CA LEU A 386 4.30 1.41 -19.13
C LEU A 386 5.23 2.64 -19.28
N SER A 387 5.79 2.88 -20.49
CA SER A 387 6.62 4.06 -20.75
C SER A 387 5.82 5.34 -20.57
N GLU A 388 4.60 5.39 -21.12
CA GLU A 388 3.73 6.56 -21.02
C GLU A 388 3.27 6.83 -19.58
N TYR A 389 3.15 5.82 -18.71
CA TYR A 389 2.96 6.03 -17.28
C TYR A 389 4.19 6.70 -16.63
N PHE A 390 5.42 6.28 -16.98
CA PHE A 390 6.64 6.94 -16.49
C PHE A 390 6.77 8.38 -16.99
N GLU A 391 6.45 8.62 -18.25
CA GLU A 391 6.46 9.95 -18.86
C GLU A 391 5.41 10.86 -18.19
N SER A 392 4.17 10.38 -18.01
CA SER A 392 3.10 11.11 -17.33
C SER A 392 3.45 11.43 -15.87
N ASP A 393 4.06 10.50 -15.13
CA ASP A 393 4.54 10.75 -13.74
C ASP A 393 5.63 11.83 -13.74
N GLY A 394 6.61 11.74 -14.65
CA GLY A 394 7.70 12.70 -14.78
C GLY A 394 7.21 14.11 -15.13
N GLU A 395 6.31 14.23 -16.11
CA GLU A 395 5.71 15.50 -16.52
C GLU A 395 4.89 16.12 -15.38
N ALA A 396 4.04 15.31 -14.72
CA ALA A 396 3.24 15.77 -13.59
C ALA A 396 4.10 16.28 -12.44
N ARG A 397 5.19 15.59 -12.09
CA ARG A 397 6.14 16.03 -11.05
C ARG A 397 6.84 17.33 -11.43
N SER A 398 7.32 17.43 -12.67
CA SER A 398 8.00 18.63 -13.15
C SER A 398 7.07 19.82 -13.10
N PHE A 399 5.87 19.70 -13.66
CA PHE A 399 4.87 20.78 -13.65
C PHE A 399 4.49 21.19 -12.21
N ALA A 400 4.19 20.22 -11.33
CA ALA A 400 3.82 20.52 -9.96
C ALA A 400 4.96 21.23 -9.19
N ALA A 401 6.22 20.82 -9.41
CA ALA A 401 7.38 21.46 -8.82
C ALA A 401 7.57 22.90 -9.32
N ASP A 402 7.39 23.12 -10.64
CA ASP A 402 7.51 24.46 -11.25
C ASP A 402 6.45 25.42 -10.73
N VAL A 403 5.19 24.98 -10.58
CA VAL A 403 4.09 25.81 -10.05
C VAL A 403 4.40 26.34 -8.65
N ILE A 404 5.02 25.54 -7.80
CA ILE A 404 5.35 25.92 -6.42
C ILE A 404 6.80 26.40 -6.25
N LYS A 405 7.57 26.52 -7.35
CA LYS A 405 8.98 26.92 -7.36
C LYS A 405 9.84 26.10 -6.40
N LEU A 406 9.71 24.79 -6.47
CA LEU A 406 10.37 23.83 -5.57
C LEU A 406 11.83 23.63 -5.98
#